data_dbc935d9534080118d08913b47c335a7
#
_entry.id   dbc935d9534080118d08913b47c335a7
#
_cell.length_a   1.000
_cell.length_b   1.000
_cell.length_c   1.000
_cell.angle_alpha   90.00
_cell.angle_beta   90.00
_cell.angle_gamma   90.00
#
_symmetry.space_group_name_H-M   'P 1'
#
loop_
_entity.id
_entity.type
_entity.pdbx_description
1 polymer ?
#
loop_
_entity_poly.entity_id
_entity_poly.type
_entity_poly.pdbx_seq_one_letter_code
_entity_poly.pdbx_strand_id
1 'polypeptide(L)'
;MRILLANKFYYRRGGDCIYMLNLEQLLKDHGHEVAVFAMDYPENLETPWQRYFPSNMSKLKAFTRPFGDGETKSKFTQLLEDFKPDVVHLNNIQTQLSPVIAEIAHEKGIRVVWTLHDYKLLCPRYDCMRNGQNCELCFSHADSADKDLSRIGELEKANKSATSVRSACNESSQKWNCVKYSCMKGGKIGSFIGYKEAVKWNRERLENDTDVFVCPSQFMADKMAQGGFDSKKLVTLCNFIDIEKCKRTDDYQKGDYYCYVGRLSHEKGVKTLIEAANQLPYRLVVIGGGPLMDELNAVAHDNIEFVGFKQWDEIKALVGGARFSVIPSEWYENNPLSVIEAECLGTPVLGARIGGIPELIDEGRTGMTFTSKDVADLKDKIQRMWDTPFNYEEIAEQSMQRYNAEKYYQDIMKIYKG
;
A
#
# COMPACT_ATOMS: atom_id res chain seq x y z
N MET A 1 12.60 -8.37 22.67
CA MET A 1 11.78 -7.16 22.81
C MET A 1 10.30 -7.55 22.87
N ARG A 2 9.49 -6.68 23.46
CA ARG A 2 8.02 -6.79 23.49
C ARG A 2 7.48 -5.78 22.48
N ILE A 3 6.82 -6.25 21.43
CA ILE A 3 6.39 -5.43 20.30
C ILE A 3 4.88 -5.54 20.16
N LEU A 4 4.19 -4.40 20.14
CA LEU A 4 2.74 -4.34 19.92
C LEU A 4 2.47 -3.88 18.48
N LEU A 5 1.86 -4.74 17.68
CA LEU A 5 1.42 -4.43 16.32
C LEU A 5 -0.04 -3.97 16.33
N ALA A 6 -0.35 -2.84 15.72
CA ALA A 6 -1.72 -2.35 15.61
C ALA A 6 -2.16 -2.20 14.14
N ASN A 7 -3.30 -2.78 13.80
CA ASN A 7 -3.97 -2.66 12.51
C ASN A 7 -5.49 -2.79 12.69
N LYS A 8 -6.28 -2.13 11.86
CA LYS A 8 -7.75 -2.21 11.95
C LYS A 8 -8.32 -3.63 11.73
N PHE A 9 -7.64 -4.47 10.93
CA PHE A 9 -8.06 -5.85 10.65
C PHE A 9 -6.97 -6.84 11.06
N TYR A 10 -7.37 -7.98 11.62
CA TYR A 10 -6.48 -9.06 12.01
C TYR A 10 -6.86 -10.37 11.33
N TYR A 11 -7.03 -10.32 10.00
CA TYR A 11 -7.31 -11.46 9.13
C TYR A 11 -6.79 -11.21 7.72
N ARG A 12 -6.62 -12.25 6.91
CA ARG A 12 -6.12 -12.14 5.54
C ARG A 12 -7.14 -11.46 4.63
N ARG A 13 -6.87 -10.21 4.25
CA ARG A 13 -7.77 -9.39 3.45
C ARG A 13 -7.07 -8.64 2.31
N GLY A 14 -6.01 -7.93 2.60
CA GLY A 14 -5.30 -7.06 1.67
C GLY A 14 -3.83 -6.92 2.04
N GLY A 15 -3.07 -6.18 1.26
CA GLY A 15 -1.63 -6.07 1.40
C GLY A 15 -1.17 -5.63 2.79
N ASP A 16 -1.84 -4.67 3.41
CA ASP A 16 -1.58 -4.19 4.77
C ASP A 16 -1.75 -5.28 5.84
N CYS A 17 -2.81 -6.10 5.70
CA CYS A 17 -3.07 -7.21 6.61
C CYS A 17 -2.05 -8.34 6.42
N ILE A 18 -1.74 -8.68 5.16
CA ILE A 18 -0.73 -9.71 4.84
C ILE A 18 0.65 -9.28 5.35
N TYR A 19 1.03 -8.02 5.13
CA TYR A 19 2.28 -7.46 5.66
C TYR A 19 2.33 -7.59 7.19
N MET A 20 1.29 -7.16 7.91
CA MET A 20 1.30 -7.21 9.38
C MET A 20 1.38 -8.65 9.90
N LEU A 21 0.65 -9.60 9.31
CA LEU A 21 0.69 -11.01 9.71
C LEU A 21 2.06 -11.64 9.42
N ASN A 22 2.69 -11.30 8.29
CA ASN A 22 4.04 -11.74 7.99
C ASN A 22 5.07 -11.13 8.96
N LEU A 23 4.93 -9.85 9.32
CA LEU A 23 5.80 -9.19 10.29
C LEU A 23 5.63 -9.81 11.70
N GLU A 24 4.41 -10.08 12.12
CA GLU A 24 4.14 -10.76 13.39
C GLU A 24 4.85 -12.10 13.46
N GLN A 25 4.73 -12.92 12.41
CA GLN A 25 5.38 -14.23 12.35
C GLN A 25 6.91 -14.06 12.37
N LEU A 26 7.45 -13.18 11.54
CA LEU A 26 8.89 -12.90 11.46
C LEU A 26 9.48 -12.49 12.82
N LEU A 27 8.80 -11.61 13.55
CA LEU A 27 9.23 -11.18 14.89
C LEU A 27 9.18 -12.32 15.91
N LYS A 28 8.13 -13.16 15.88
CA LYS A 28 8.02 -14.35 16.76
C LYS A 28 9.09 -15.38 16.47
N ASP A 29 9.43 -15.62 15.21
CA ASP A 29 10.47 -16.56 14.78
C ASP A 29 11.86 -16.13 15.30
N HIS A 30 12.06 -14.81 15.50
CA HIS A 30 13.27 -14.25 16.12
C HIS A 30 13.17 -14.12 17.65
N GLY A 31 12.21 -14.76 18.30
CA GLY A 31 12.09 -14.84 19.76
C GLY A 31 11.56 -13.55 20.42
N HIS A 32 10.89 -12.67 19.70
CA HIS A 32 10.21 -11.51 20.29
C HIS A 32 8.84 -11.89 20.84
N GLU A 33 8.44 -11.24 21.93
CA GLU A 33 7.06 -11.28 22.39
C GLU A 33 6.24 -10.29 21.56
N VAL A 34 5.19 -10.77 20.90
CA VAL A 34 4.36 -9.94 20.04
C VAL A 34 2.91 -9.94 20.50
N ALA A 35 2.37 -8.76 20.78
CA ALA A 35 0.95 -8.52 20.98
C ALA A 35 0.33 -7.85 19.75
N VAL A 36 -0.97 -8.04 19.59
CA VAL A 36 -1.72 -7.39 18.51
C VAL A 36 -2.89 -6.57 19.08
N PHE A 37 -3.19 -5.45 18.41
CA PHE A 37 -4.36 -4.62 18.70
C PHE A 37 -5.14 -4.35 17.41
N ALA A 38 -6.36 -4.83 17.34
CA ALA A 38 -7.21 -4.70 16.15
C ALA A 38 -8.66 -4.45 16.52
N MET A 39 -9.52 -4.20 15.54
CA MET A 39 -10.97 -4.19 15.73
C MET A 39 -11.49 -5.61 15.92
N ASP A 40 -12.54 -5.77 16.72
CA ASP A 40 -13.18 -7.06 16.92
C ASP A 40 -14.11 -7.41 15.73
N TYR A 41 -13.59 -8.23 14.82
CA TYR A 41 -14.31 -8.77 13.65
C TYR A 41 -14.45 -10.30 13.76
N PRO A 42 -15.57 -10.88 13.27
CA PRO A 42 -15.76 -12.34 13.27
C PRO A 42 -14.70 -13.12 12.49
N GLU A 43 -14.08 -12.47 11.50
CA GLU A 43 -13.06 -13.06 10.62
C GLU A 43 -11.65 -13.02 11.22
N ASN A 44 -11.47 -12.40 12.39
CA ASN A 44 -10.14 -12.31 13.00
C ASN A 44 -9.55 -13.68 13.29
N LEU A 45 -8.23 -13.78 13.13
CA LEU A 45 -7.47 -14.93 13.61
C LEU A 45 -7.55 -15.01 15.14
N GLU A 46 -7.51 -16.21 15.66
CA GLU A 46 -7.50 -16.43 17.12
C GLU A 46 -6.23 -15.84 17.75
N THR A 47 -6.41 -15.10 18.84
CA THR A 47 -5.31 -14.49 19.58
C THR A 47 -5.71 -14.27 21.05
N PRO A 48 -4.76 -14.43 22.03
CA PRO A 48 -5.03 -14.11 23.43
C PRO A 48 -5.31 -12.63 23.67
N TRP A 49 -4.99 -11.77 22.70
CA TRP A 49 -5.16 -10.32 22.77
C TRP A 49 -6.55 -9.83 22.38
N GLN A 50 -7.42 -10.70 21.84
CA GLN A 50 -8.75 -10.34 21.35
C GLN A 50 -9.61 -9.65 22.43
N ARG A 51 -9.44 -9.98 23.71
CA ARG A 51 -10.15 -9.33 24.83
C ARG A 51 -9.97 -7.81 24.89
N TYR A 52 -8.85 -7.30 24.32
CA TYR A 52 -8.58 -5.86 24.25
C TYR A 52 -9.10 -5.20 22.97
N PHE A 53 -9.62 -5.96 22.02
CA PHE A 53 -10.07 -5.39 20.76
C PHE A 53 -11.34 -4.56 20.98
N PRO A 54 -11.39 -3.30 20.50
CA PRO A 54 -12.60 -2.51 20.53
C PRO A 54 -13.64 -3.10 19.58
N SER A 55 -14.90 -3.04 20.01
CA SER A 55 -16.02 -3.60 19.26
C SER A 55 -16.17 -3.01 17.86
N ASN A 56 -16.74 -3.79 16.95
CA ASN A 56 -16.92 -3.43 15.55
C ASN A 56 -17.66 -2.09 15.34
N MET A 57 -17.51 -1.52 14.16
CA MET A 57 -18.06 -0.22 13.78
C MET A 57 -19.58 -0.26 13.70
N SER A 58 -20.26 0.62 14.41
CA SER A 58 -21.69 0.91 14.28
C SER A 58 -21.91 2.28 13.68
N LYS A 59 -23.15 2.59 13.28
CA LYS A 59 -23.51 3.93 12.76
C LYS A 59 -23.14 5.06 13.73
N LEU A 60 -23.35 4.87 15.03
CA LEU A 60 -22.98 5.85 16.06
C LEU A 60 -21.46 5.96 16.20
N LYS A 61 -20.76 4.83 16.24
CA LYS A 61 -19.30 4.78 16.37
C LYS A 61 -18.58 5.38 15.16
N ALA A 62 -19.19 5.39 13.99
CA ALA A 62 -18.64 6.06 12.81
C ALA A 62 -18.44 7.58 13.02
N PHE A 63 -19.15 8.20 13.97
CA PHE A 63 -18.97 9.61 14.30
C PHE A 63 -17.94 9.86 15.42
N THR A 64 -17.64 8.89 16.26
CA THR A 64 -16.75 9.06 17.43
C THR A 64 -15.39 8.43 17.25
N ARG A 65 -15.32 7.26 16.61
CA ARG A 65 -14.08 6.49 16.38
C ARG A 65 -12.97 7.28 15.69
N PRO A 66 -13.23 8.03 14.61
CA PRO A 66 -12.19 8.81 13.94
C PRO A 66 -11.48 9.80 14.88
N PHE A 67 -12.16 10.18 15.97
CA PHE A 67 -11.67 11.16 16.95
C PHE A 67 -11.11 10.51 18.23
N GLY A 68 -11.02 9.18 18.28
CA GLY A 68 -10.54 8.46 19.45
C GLY A 68 -11.60 8.36 20.54
N ASP A 69 -12.47 7.37 20.46
CA ASP A 69 -13.52 7.13 21.45
C ASP A 69 -12.99 6.51 22.76
N GLY A 70 -13.83 6.56 23.81
CA GLY A 70 -13.47 6.06 25.13
C GLY A 70 -13.18 4.57 25.18
N GLU A 71 -13.86 3.75 24.36
CA GLU A 71 -13.63 2.31 24.30
C GLU A 71 -12.24 1.97 23.77
N THR A 72 -11.85 2.58 22.64
CA THR A 72 -10.51 2.39 22.04
C THR A 72 -9.42 2.83 23.01
N LYS A 73 -9.58 4.02 23.63
CA LYS A 73 -8.62 4.53 24.62
C LYS A 73 -8.46 3.58 25.80
N SER A 74 -9.57 3.18 26.44
CA SER A 74 -9.54 2.32 27.63
C SER A 74 -8.90 0.97 27.32
N LYS A 75 -9.34 0.29 26.26
CA LYS A 75 -8.82 -1.03 25.88
C LYS A 75 -7.36 -1.01 25.49
N PHE A 76 -6.94 0.03 24.74
CA PHE A 76 -5.54 0.19 24.35
C PHE A 76 -4.65 0.48 25.57
N THR A 77 -5.07 1.37 26.46
CA THR A 77 -4.34 1.68 27.70
C THR A 77 -4.18 0.43 28.57
N GLN A 78 -5.24 -0.36 28.73
CA GLN A 78 -5.17 -1.62 29.48
C GLN A 78 -4.19 -2.62 28.84
N LEU A 79 -4.19 -2.75 27.51
CA LEU A 79 -3.23 -3.60 26.82
C LEU A 79 -1.78 -3.13 27.04
N LEU A 80 -1.53 -1.81 27.01
CA LEU A 80 -0.19 -1.27 27.28
C LEU A 80 0.27 -1.56 28.71
N GLU A 81 -0.63 -1.50 29.69
CA GLU A 81 -0.32 -1.78 31.10
C GLU A 81 -0.03 -3.26 31.34
N ASP A 82 -0.79 -4.16 30.71
CA ASP A 82 -0.64 -5.60 30.87
C ASP A 82 0.55 -6.14 30.06
N PHE A 83 0.72 -5.67 28.82
CA PHE A 83 1.79 -6.16 27.94
C PHE A 83 3.11 -5.41 28.09
N LYS A 84 3.12 -4.13 28.43
CA LYS A 84 4.30 -3.25 28.59
C LYS A 84 5.26 -3.34 27.37
N PRO A 85 4.83 -2.94 26.19
CA PRO A 85 5.66 -3.03 25.00
C PRO A 85 6.85 -2.08 25.03
N ASP A 86 7.97 -2.49 24.42
CA ASP A 86 9.11 -1.62 24.14
C ASP A 86 8.83 -0.71 22.92
N VAL A 87 8.01 -1.22 21.98
CA VAL A 87 7.66 -0.55 20.72
C VAL A 87 6.19 -0.80 20.41
N VAL A 88 5.51 0.25 19.95
CA VAL A 88 4.19 0.18 19.31
C VAL A 88 4.39 0.43 17.82
N HIS A 89 4.10 -0.58 17.00
CA HIS A 89 4.17 -0.48 15.55
C HIS A 89 2.76 -0.38 14.94
N LEU A 90 2.46 0.78 14.39
CA LEU A 90 1.18 1.11 13.79
C LEU A 90 1.17 0.79 12.30
N ASN A 91 0.04 0.32 11.80
CA ASN A 91 -0.24 0.09 10.40
C ASN A 91 -1.47 0.91 9.96
N ASN A 92 -2.47 0.33 9.34
CA ASN A 92 -3.72 1.01 8.99
C ASN A 92 -4.65 1.11 10.21
N ILE A 93 -4.48 2.15 11.01
CA ILE A 93 -5.24 2.40 12.25
C ILE A 93 -6.30 3.50 12.09
N GLN A 94 -6.18 4.35 11.06
CA GLN A 94 -7.01 5.54 10.87
C GLN A 94 -8.50 5.17 10.84
N THR A 95 -9.33 6.12 11.26
CA THR A 95 -10.80 6.04 11.32
C THR A 95 -11.33 5.04 12.36
N GLN A 96 -10.85 3.79 12.40
CA GLN A 96 -11.40 2.75 13.26
C GLN A 96 -10.72 2.66 14.64
N LEU A 97 -9.40 2.64 14.69
CA LEU A 97 -8.61 2.67 15.92
C LEU A 97 -8.18 4.09 16.29
N SER A 98 -8.10 4.98 15.29
CA SER A 98 -7.70 6.38 15.43
C SER A 98 -6.23 6.59 15.82
N PRO A 99 -5.59 7.67 15.36
CA PRO A 99 -4.25 8.07 15.83
C PRO A 99 -4.13 8.31 17.33
N VAL A 100 -5.23 8.35 18.07
CA VAL A 100 -5.22 8.44 19.55
C VAL A 100 -4.37 7.34 20.21
N ILE A 101 -4.19 6.18 19.56
CA ILE A 101 -3.33 5.12 20.10
C ILE A 101 -1.84 5.44 19.97
N ALA A 102 -1.45 6.24 18.98
CA ALA A 102 -0.08 6.81 18.91
C ALA A 102 0.16 7.78 20.06
N GLU A 103 -0.77 8.73 20.27
CA GLU A 103 -0.73 9.69 21.36
C GLU A 103 -0.58 9.00 22.73
N ILE A 104 -1.42 8.01 23.04
CA ILE A 104 -1.37 7.28 24.31
C ILE A 104 -0.04 6.51 24.49
N ALA A 105 0.48 5.91 23.43
CA ALA A 105 1.77 5.21 23.49
C ALA A 105 2.92 6.19 23.74
N HIS A 106 2.93 7.31 23.01
CA HIS A 106 3.94 8.36 23.15
C HIS A 106 3.91 9.00 24.55
N GLU A 107 2.73 9.33 25.10
CA GLU A 107 2.55 9.85 26.46
C GLU A 107 3.09 8.90 27.54
N LYS A 108 3.11 7.60 27.30
CA LYS A 108 3.71 6.59 28.18
C LYS A 108 5.22 6.37 27.93
N GLY A 109 5.84 7.16 27.04
CA GLY A 109 7.25 7.06 26.69
C GLY A 109 7.62 5.81 25.89
N ILE A 110 6.64 5.18 25.23
CA ILE A 110 6.84 4.01 24.40
C ILE A 110 7.17 4.49 22.97
N ARG A 111 8.20 3.90 22.35
CA ARG A 111 8.58 4.21 20.98
C ARG A 111 7.45 3.86 20.00
N VAL A 112 7.10 4.80 19.14
CA VAL A 112 6.02 4.67 18.15
C VAL A 112 6.61 4.64 16.74
N VAL A 113 6.42 3.55 16.02
CA VAL A 113 6.80 3.38 14.62
C VAL A 113 5.53 3.18 13.80
N TRP A 114 5.40 3.84 12.65
CA TRP A 114 4.19 3.78 11.83
C TRP A 114 4.49 3.46 10.37
N THR A 115 4.15 2.25 9.93
CA THR A 115 4.24 1.89 8.50
C THR A 115 3.01 2.41 7.74
N LEU A 116 3.27 3.17 6.67
CA LEU A 116 2.26 3.84 5.87
C LEU A 116 1.85 2.94 4.69
N HIS A 117 0.64 2.41 4.72
CA HIS A 117 0.11 1.55 3.65
C HIS A 117 -0.75 2.30 2.62
N ASP A 118 -1.21 3.49 2.98
CA ASP A 118 -2.02 4.36 2.12
C ASP A 118 -1.73 5.85 2.41
N TYR A 119 -2.36 6.74 1.67
CA TYR A 119 -2.15 8.19 1.77
C TYR A 119 -3.12 8.89 2.73
N LYS A 120 -3.71 8.19 3.70
CA LYS A 120 -4.72 8.74 4.61
C LYS A 120 -4.24 9.94 5.42
N LEU A 121 -2.97 10.01 5.76
CA LEU A 121 -2.38 11.14 6.46
C LEU A 121 -2.29 12.41 5.60
N LEU A 122 -2.26 12.25 4.27
CA LEU A 122 -2.23 13.33 3.29
C LEU A 122 -3.63 13.66 2.74
N CYS A 123 -4.38 12.64 2.38
CA CYS A 123 -5.70 12.76 1.75
C CYS A 123 -6.78 12.10 2.62
N PRO A 124 -7.82 12.83 3.10
CA PRO A 124 -8.87 12.24 3.93
C PRO A 124 -9.53 11.00 3.33
N ARG A 125 -9.54 10.88 2.00
CA ARG A 125 -10.04 9.72 1.26
C ARG A 125 -9.05 8.54 1.17
N TYR A 126 -7.78 8.71 1.50
CA TYR A 126 -6.66 7.76 1.49
C TYR A 126 -6.05 7.40 0.13
N ASP A 127 -6.78 7.52 -0.97
CA ASP A 127 -6.38 7.02 -2.29
C ASP A 127 -5.81 8.10 -3.23
N CYS A 128 -5.85 9.36 -2.80
CA CYS A 128 -5.44 10.50 -3.63
C CYS A 128 -6.12 10.51 -5.02
N MET A 129 -7.40 10.11 -5.08
CA MET A 129 -8.17 10.01 -6.33
C MET A 129 -9.39 10.95 -6.32
N ARG A 130 -9.70 11.55 -7.46
CA ARG A 130 -10.91 12.33 -7.70
C ARG A 130 -11.34 12.21 -9.16
N ASN A 131 -12.58 11.81 -9.41
CA ASN A 131 -13.13 11.63 -10.76
C ASN A 131 -12.23 10.76 -11.68
N GLY A 132 -11.69 9.66 -11.16
CA GLY A 132 -10.83 8.76 -11.92
C GLY A 132 -9.40 9.29 -12.20
N GLN A 133 -9.03 10.43 -11.60
CA GLN A 133 -7.69 11.03 -11.74
C GLN A 133 -7.01 11.18 -10.38
N ASN A 134 -5.67 11.15 -10.39
CA ASN A 134 -4.88 11.44 -9.20
C ASN A 134 -5.08 12.89 -8.75
N CYS A 135 -5.17 13.10 -7.43
CA CYS A 135 -5.54 14.37 -6.84
C CYS A 135 -4.72 14.66 -5.58
N GLU A 136 -4.05 15.79 -5.56
CA GLU A 136 -3.17 16.23 -4.46
C GLU A 136 -3.67 17.50 -3.76
N LEU A 137 -4.88 17.96 -4.04
CA LEU A 137 -5.42 19.23 -3.54
C LEU A 137 -5.47 19.34 -2.01
N CYS A 138 -5.36 18.22 -1.28
CA CYS A 138 -5.42 18.22 0.18
C CYS A 138 -4.05 18.40 0.85
N PHE A 139 -2.93 18.40 0.10
CA PHE A 139 -1.58 18.49 0.68
C PHE A 139 -0.54 19.15 -0.22
N SER A 140 -0.82 19.41 -1.51
CA SER A 140 0.08 20.14 -2.40
C SER A 140 -0.33 21.61 -2.53
N HIS A 141 0.63 22.49 -2.84
CA HIS A 141 0.35 23.86 -3.20
C HIS A 141 -0.32 23.93 -4.58
N ALA A 142 -1.30 24.83 -4.75
CA ALA A 142 -2.12 24.96 -5.95
C ALA A 142 -1.34 25.18 -7.27
N ASP A 143 -0.08 25.62 -7.18
CA ASP A 143 0.77 25.89 -8.34
C ASP A 143 1.37 24.61 -9.00
N SER A 144 1.22 23.44 -8.38
CA SER A 144 1.72 22.18 -8.92
C SER A 144 0.64 21.31 -9.62
N ALA A 145 -0.62 21.70 -9.52
CA ALA A 145 -1.75 20.86 -9.98
C ALA A 145 -1.93 20.82 -11.51
N ASP A 146 -1.23 21.66 -12.29
CA ASP A 146 -1.38 21.80 -13.75
C ASP A 146 -0.06 21.55 -14.54
N LYS A 147 0.99 21.03 -13.91
CA LYS A 147 2.23 20.75 -14.61
C LYS A 147 2.39 19.25 -14.86
N ASP A 148 2.38 18.93 -16.13
CA ASP A 148 2.70 17.66 -16.77
C ASP A 148 3.80 16.88 -16.05
N LEU A 149 3.48 15.68 -15.58
CA LEU A 149 4.37 14.76 -14.84
C LEU A 149 5.52 14.17 -15.69
N SER A 150 5.78 14.70 -16.89
CA SER A 150 6.84 14.24 -17.80
C SER A 150 8.28 14.67 -17.40
N ARG A 151 8.46 15.41 -16.27
CA ARG A 151 9.75 15.98 -15.86
C ARG A 151 10.26 15.50 -14.51
N ILE A 152 10.43 14.19 -14.35
CA ILE A 152 11.05 13.62 -13.13
C ILE A 152 12.53 14.02 -12.99
N GLY A 153 13.21 14.42 -14.08
CA GLY A 153 14.65 14.81 -14.05
C GLY A 153 14.98 16.20 -13.53
N GLU A 154 14.02 17.09 -13.31
CA GLU A 154 14.29 18.47 -12.85
C GLU A 154 14.06 18.69 -11.34
N LEU A 155 13.50 17.72 -10.62
CA LEU A 155 13.19 17.80 -9.18
C LEU A 155 14.44 17.76 -8.28
N GLU A 156 15.54 17.17 -8.74
CA GLU A 156 16.80 17.16 -7.96
C GLU A 156 17.44 18.56 -7.78
N LYS A 157 17.15 19.51 -8.68
CA LYS A 157 17.67 20.89 -8.58
C LYS A 157 16.78 21.81 -7.73
N ALA A 158 15.49 21.51 -7.60
CA ALA A 158 14.55 22.32 -6.81
C ALA A 158 14.66 22.10 -5.30
N ASN A 159 15.13 20.91 -4.88
CA ASN A 159 15.24 20.55 -3.46
C ASN A 159 16.31 21.33 -2.66
N LYS A 160 17.23 22.04 -3.31
CA LYS A 160 18.22 22.88 -2.63
C LYS A 160 17.73 24.29 -2.26
N SER A 161 16.56 24.69 -2.76
CA SER A 161 15.99 26.04 -2.49
C SER A 161 14.79 26.03 -1.53
N ALA A 162 14.27 24.87 -1.13
CA ALA A 162 13.02 24.75 -0.37
C ALA A 162 13.16 24.94 1.15
N THR A 163 14.34 25.26 1.67
CA THR A 163 14.58 25.42 3.12
C THR A 163 14.17 26.78 3.69
N SER A 164 13.60 27.71 2.92
CA SER A 164 13.36 29.08 3.42
C SER A 164 11.93 29.63 3.25
N VAL A 165 10.94 28.86 2.80
CA VAL A 165 9.55 29.35 2.77
C VAL A 165 8.64 28.34 3.45
N ARG A 166 8.71 28.24 4.78
CA ARG A 166 7.56 27.83 5.61
C ARG A 166 6.51 28.94 5.57
N SER A 167 5.91 29.16 4.40
CA SER A 167 4.65 29.87 4.31
C SER A 167 3.61 28.98 4.98
N ALA A 168 2.99 29.49 6.05
CA ALA A 168 1.89 28.86 6.78
C ALA A 168 0.66 28.73 5.86
N CYS A 169 0.74 27.89 4.84
CA CYS A 169 -0.43 27.42 4.14
C CYS A 169 -1.23 26.63 5.16
N ASN A 170 -2.38 27.15 5.55
CA ASN A 170 -3.22 26.57 6.58
C ASN A 170 -3.64 25.14 6.12
N GLU A 171 -3.00 24.11 6.67
CA GLU A 171 -3.28 22.69 6.35
C GLU A 171 -4.79 22.39 6.40
N SER A 172 -5.49 22.99 7.35
CA SER A 172 -6.94 22.89 7.49
C SER A 172 -7.68 23.39 6.23
N SER A 173 -7.23 24.46 5.58
CA SER A 173 -7.88 24.97 4.36
C SER A 173 -7.65 24.05 3.16
N GLN A 174 -6.52 23.38 3.05
CA GLN A 174 -6.26 22.38 2.01
C GLN A 174 -7.13 21.13 2.22
N LYS A 175 -7.24 20.63 3.46
CA LYS A 175 -8.11 19.49 3.79
C LYS A 175 -9.59 19.75 3.50
N TRP A 176 -10.03 21.04 3.49
CA TRP A 176 -11.39 21.43 3.12
C TRP A 176 -11.78 21.05 1.69
N ASN A 177 -10.81 20.86 0.78
CA ASN A 177 -11.07 20.34 -0.55
C ASN A 177 -11.84 19.02 -0.55
N CYS A 178 -11.60 18.15 0.46
CA CYS A 178 -12.36 16.92 0.63
C CYS A 178 -13.87 17.18 0.76
N VAL A 179 -14.27 18.21 1.50
CA VAL A 179 -15.69 18.62 1.67
C VAL A 179 -16.22 19.27 0.41
N LYS A 180 -15.45 20.22 -0.17
CA LYS A 180 -15.82 20.96 -1.39
C LYS A 180 -16.17 20.01 -2.52
N TYR A 181 -15.42 18.94 -2.69
CA TYR A 181 -15.60 17.97 -3.77
C TYR A 181 -16.37 16.69 -3.35
N SER A 182 -16.86 16.62 -2.11
CA SER A 182 -17.62 15.46 -1.60
C SER A 182 -16.91 14.12 -1.82
N CYS A 183 -15.59 14.06 -1.50
CA CYS A 183 -14.71 12.96 -1.86
C CYS A 183 -15.00 11.62 -1.15
N MET A 184 -15.60 11.65 0.06
CA MET A 184 -15.79 10.46 0.89
C MET A 184 -17.10 9.74 0.56
N LYS A 185 -17.16 8.44 0.85
CA LYS A 185 -18.41 7.69 0.92
C LYS A 185 -19.35 8.37 1.90
N GLY A 186 -20.63 8.50 1.55
CA GLY A 186 -21.60 9.26 2.35
C GLY A 186 -21.70 10.75 1.95
N GLY A 187 -21.08 11.14 0.85
CA GLY A 187 -21.21 12.47 0.26
C GLY A 187 -20.64 13.58 1.16
N LYS A 188 -21.35 14.73 1.23
CA LYS A 188 -20.88 15.89 2.00
C LYS A 188 -20.69 15.61 3.49
N ILE A 189 -21.59 14.82 4.11
CA ILE A 189 -21.51 14.50 5.54
C ILE A 189 -20.28 13.63 5.83
N GLY A 190 -20.07 12.54 5.07
CA GLY A 190 -18.88 11.72 5.20
C GLY A 190 -17.59 12.51 4.96
N SER A 191 -17.59 13.40 3.97
CA SER A 191 -16.46 14.28 3.66
C SER A 191 -16.18 15.29 4.77
N PHE A 192 -17.20 15.80 5.43
CA PHE A 192 -17.03 16.70 6.58
C PHE A 192 -16.44 15.95 7.80
N ILE A 193 -16.86 14.71 8.06
CA ILE A 193 -16.27 13.88 9.11
C ILE A 193 -14.79 13.60 8.80
N GLY A 194 -14.46 13.18 7.57
CA GLY A 194 -13.08 12.97 7.14
C GLY A 194 -12.20 14.22 7.22
N TYR A 195 -12.76 15.38 6.89
CA TYR A 195 -12.09 16.67 7.08
C TYR A 195 -11.80 16.94 8.56
N LYS A 196 -12.81 16.77 9.43
CA LYS A 196 -12.65 16.98 10.88
C LYS A 196 -11.64 16.01 11.50
N GLU A 197 -11.63 14.75 11.06
CA GLU A 197 -10.61 13.76 11.41
C GLU A 197 -9.21 14.26 11.05
N ALA A 198 -9.02 14.69 9.79
CA ALA A 198 -7.73 15.16 9.29
C ALA A 198 -7.24 16.46 9.97
N VAL A 199 -8.17 17.34 10.37
CA VAL A 199 -7.84 18.57 11.12
C VAL A 199 -7.48 18.26 12.57
N LYS A 200 -8.17 17.31 13.21
CA LYS A 200 -7.84 16.88 14.57
C LYS A 200 -6.47 16.22 14.62
N TRP A 201 -6.21 15.32 13.71
CA TRP A 201 -4.96 14.59 13.57
C TRP A 201 -4.11 15.26 12.48
N ASN A 202 -3.82 16.55 12.70
CA ASN A 202 -2.97 17.31 11.81
C ASN A 202 -1.52 16.79 11.84
N ARG A 203 -0.74 17.21 10.85
CA ARG A 203 0.64 16.78 10.69
C ARG A 203 1.49 16.97 11.96
N GLU A 204 1.44 18.15 12.56
CA GLU A 204 2.22 18.48 13.75
C GLU A 204 1.97 17.50 14.89
N ARG A 205 0.68 17.18 15.14
CA ARG A 205 0.28 16.21 16.17
C ARG A 205 0.76 14.80 15.82
N LEU A 206 0.59 14.37 14.58
CA LEU A 206 1.06 13.06 14.13
C LEU A 206 2.57 12.91 14.26
N GLU A 207 3.33 13.96 13.91
CA GLU A 207 4.79 13.98 14.05
C GLU A 207 5.23 13.99 15.53
N ASN A 208 4.51 14.68 16.40
CA ASN A 208 4.82 14.69 17.82
C ASN A 208 4.61 13.33 18.47
N ASP A 209 3.55 12.60 18.05
CA ASP A 209 3.15 11.32 18.63
C ASP A 209 3.79 10.10 17.94
N THR A 210 4.65 10.32 16.92
CA THR A 210 5.31 9.24 16.14
C THR A 210 6.79 9.51 16.02
N ASP A 211 7.62 8.53 16.38
CA ASP A 211 9.08 8.64 16.27
C ASP A 211 9.55 8.49 14.83
N VAL A 212 9.00 7.49 14.11
CA VAL A 212 9.39 7.15 12.74
C VAL A 212 8.17 6.74 11.91
N PHE A 213 8.05 7.31 10.71
CA PHE A 213 7.16 6.83 9.67
C PHE A 213 7.94 5.96 8.68
N VAL A 214 7.56 4.70 8.56
CA VAL A 214 8.12 3.76 7.58
C VAL A 214 7.33 3.88 6.29
N CYS A 215 8.01 4.30 5.24
CA CYS A 215 7.46 4.47 3.89
C CYS A 215 7.88 3.28 3.02
N PRO A 216 6.96 2.42 2.56
CA PRO A 216 7.30 1.25 1.76
C PRO A 216 7.94 1.56 0.41
N SER A 217 7.88 2.80 -0.06
CA SER A 217 8.52 3.28 -1.29
C SER A 217 9.11 4.68 -1.09
N GLN A 218 10.08 5.05 -1.91
CA GLN A 218 10.60 6.42 -1.96
C GLN A 218 9.51 7.38 -2.41
N PHE A 219 8.65 6.96 -3.35
CA PHE A 219 7.48 7.73 -3.79
C PHE A 219 6.57 8.12 -2.61
N MET A 220 6.30 7.18 -1.67
CA MET A 220 5.54 7.49 -0.46
C MET A 220 6.27 8.51 0.41
N ALA A 221 7.57 8.33 0.63
CA ALA A 221 8.36 9.27 1.42
C ALA A 221 8.36 10.68 0.80
N ASP A 222 8.50 10.78 -0.52
CA ASP A 222 8.45 12.05 -1.26
C ASP A 222 7.07 12.71 -1.15
N LYS A 223 5.98 11.93 -1.23
CA LYS A 223 4.62 12.45 -1.03
C LYS A 223 4.39 12.93 0.40
N MET A 224 4.91 12.23 1.41
CA MET A 224 4.85 12.67 2.80
C MET A 224 5.63 13.96 3.00
N ALA A 225 6.85 14.05 2.46
CA ALA A 225 7.66 15.28 2.50
C ALA A 225 6.96 16.44 1.75
N GLN A 226 6.34 16.17 0.58
CA GLN A 226 5.51 17.15 -0.14
C GLN A 226 4.34 17.65 0.71
N GLY A 227 3.73 16.78 1.53
CA GLY A 227 2.72 17.11 2.53
C GLY A 227 3.25 17.84 3.75
N GLY A 228 4.57 18.13 3.79
CA GLY A 228 5.24 18.91 4.83
C GLY A 228 5.73 18.09 6.02
N PHE A 229 5.68 16.75 5.99
CA PHE A 229 6.26 15.91 7.04
C PHE A 229 7.78 16.05 7.09
N ASP A 230 8.35 16.03 8.31
CA ASP A 230 9.80 16.12 8.50
C ASP A 230 10.50 14.89 7.90
N SER A 231 11.34 15.13 6.90
CA SER A 231 12.09 14.08 6.22
C SER A 231 13.01 13.27 7.15
N LYS A 232 13.39 13.80 8.30
CA LYS A 232 14.17 13.07 9.32
C LYS A 232 13.36 11.96 9.99
N LYS A 233 12.04 12.06 9.97
CA LYS A 233 11.12 11.04 10.50
C LYS A 233 10.64 10.04 9.45
N LEU A 234 10.99 10.24 8.17
CA LEU A 234 10.60 9.38 7.06
C LEU A 234 11.73 8.41 6.73
N VAL A 235 11.47 7.12 6.83
CA VAL A 235 12.42 6.06 6.49
C VAL A 235 11.83 5.18 5.41
N THR A 236 12.53 5.04 4.28
CA THR A 236 12.10 4.14 3.22
C THR A 236 12.53 2.71 3.54
N LEU A 237 11.55 1.81 3.61
CA LEU A 237 11.79 0.38 3.80
C LEU A 237 10.77 -0.41 2.99
N CYS A 238 11.24 -1.02 1.89
CA CYS A 238 10.42 -1.81 0.96
C CYS A 238 9.78 -3.01 1.69
N ASN A 239 8.56 -3.37 1.32
CA ASN A 239 7.91 -4.55 1.83
C ASN A 239 8.73 -5.81 1.55
N PHE A 240 8.50 -6.82 2.35
CA PHE A 240 9.09 -8.16 2.20
C PHE A 240 7.99 -9.21 2.01
N ILE A 241 8.38 -10.38 1.58
CA ILE A 241 7.52 -11.55 1.52
C ILE A 241 8.19 -12.76 2.17
N ASP A 242 7.38 -13.76 2.48
CA ASP A 242 7.87 -15.09 2.83
C ASP A 242 8.35 -15.79 1.56
N ILE A 243 9.66 -15.73 1.32
CA ILE A 243 10.28 -16.29 0.10
C ILE A 243 10.10 -17.79 -0.04
N GLU A 244 9.90 -18.54 1.09
CA GLU A 244 9.66 -19.97 1.04
C GLU A 244 8.37 -20.30 0.26
N LYS A 245 7.36 -19.44 0.36
CA LYS A 245 6.12 -19.58 -0.41
C LYS A 245 6.32 -19.40 -1.91
N CYS A 246 7.36 -18.67 -2.31
CA CYS A 246 7.66 -18.41 -3.73
C CYS A 246 8.60 -19.45 -4.34
N LYS A 247 9.24 -20.32 -3.55
CA LYS A 247 10.12 -21.36 -4.09
C LYS A 247 9.39 -22.25 -5.09
N ARG A 248 9.99 -22.45 -6.24
CA ARG A 248 9.50 -23.32 -7.32
C ARG A 248 10.33 -24.59 -7.38
N THR A 249 9.69 -25.67 -7.85
CA THR A 249 10.32 -26.98 -8.05
C THR A 249 10.47 -27.33 -9.53
N ASP A 250 9.91 -26.48 -10.41
CA ASP A 250 10.02 -26.58 -11.86
C ASP A 250 11.17 -25.73 -12.41
N ASP A 251 11.60 -25.97 -13.63
CA ASP A 251 12.70 -25.27 -14.29
C ASP A 251 12.27 -23.90 -14.86
N TYR A 252 11.40 -23.16 -14.15
CA TYR A 252 10.86 -21.86 -14.56
C TYR A 252 10.19 -21.88 -15.95
N GLN A 253 9.62 -23.00 -16.34
CA GLN A 253 8.92 -23.14 -17.63
C GLN A 253 7.75 -22.17 -17.69
N LYS A 254 7.56 -21.56 -18.85
CA LYS A 254 6.49 -20.59 -19.10
C LYS A 254 5.49 -21.14 -20.12
N GLY A 255 4.22 -20.93 -19.81
CA GLY A 255 3.14 -21.16 -20.77
C GLY A 255 3.01 -20.02 -21.78
N ASP A 256 2.08 -20.18 -22.70
CA ASP A 256 1.85 -19.24 -23.80
C ASP A 256 0.80 -18.20 -23.44
N TYR A 257 1.02 -17.50 -22.30
CA TYR A 257 0.14 -16.47 -21.78
C TYR A 257 0.90 -15.48 -20.90
N TYR A 258 0.31 -14.29 -20.71
CA TYR A 258 0.67 -13.36 -19.65
C TYR A 258 -0.50 -13.18 -18.69
N CYS A 259 -0.28 -12.61 -17.49
CA CYS A 259 -1.33 -12.57 -16.49
C CYS A 259 -1.48 -11.21 -15.82
N TYR A 260 -2.66 -11.03 -15.22
CA TYR A 260 -2.97 -10.00 -14.24
C TYR A 260 -3.46 -10.66 -12.97
N VAL A 261 -3.00 -10.18 -11.80
CA VAL A 261 -3.50 -10.61 -10.49
C VAL A 261 -3.94 -9.40 -9.69
N GLY A 262 -5.20 -9.38 -9.30
CA GLY A 262 -5.70 -8.32 -8.44
C GLY A 262 -7.20 -8.13 -8.46
N ARG A 263 -7.64 -7.11 -7.72
CA ARG A 263 -9.04 -6.70 -7.69
C ARG A 263 -9.44 -6.04 -9.00
N LEU A 264 -10.58 -6.44 -9.54
CA LEU A 264 -11.15 -5.83 -10.75
C LEU A 264 -11.93 -4.56 -10.39
N SER A 265 -11.20 -3.45 -10.29
CA SER A 265 -11.71 -2.13 -9.93
C SER A 265 -11.03 -1.02 -10.74
N HIS A 266 -11.67 0.14 -10.84
CA HIS A 266 -11.23 1.23 -11.71
C HIS A 266 -9.80 1.67 -11.44
N GLU A 267 -9.41 1.83 -10.17
CA GLU A 267 -8.09 2.29 -9.77
C GLU A 267 -6.96 1.31 -10.15
N LYS A 268 -7.30 0.05 -10.41
CA LYS A 268 -6.33 -0.97 -10.83
C LYS A 268 -6.07 -1.00 -12.33
N GLY A 269 -6.75 -0.15 -13.11
CA GLY A 269 -6.49 0.04 -14.53
C GLY A 269 -6.79 -1.18 -15.41
N VAL A 270 -7.61 -2.12 -14.92
CA VAL A 270 -7.89 -3.37 -15.66
C VAL A 270 -8.61 -3.08 -16.98
N LYS A 271 -9.41 -2.02 -17.04
CA LYS A 271 -10.08 -1.61 -18.29
C LYS A 271 -9.06 -1.24 -19.38
N THR A 272 -8.07 -0.44 -19.04
CA THR A 272 -6.95 -0.09 -19.94
C THR A 272 -6.20 -1.34 -20.41
N LEU A 273 -6.02 -2.34 -19.51
CA LEU A 273 -5.40 -3.62 -19.88
C LEU A 273 -6.25 -4.41 -20.88
N ILE A 274 -7.56 -4.55 -20.63
CA ILE A 274 -8.47 -5.27 -21.54
C ILE A 274 -8.52 -4.59 -22.91
N GLU A 275 -8.58 -3.25 -22.96
CA GLU A 275 -8.57 -2.48 -24.20
C GLU A 275 -7.27 -2.70 -25.02
N ALA A 276 -6.12 -2.79 -24.35
CA ALA A 276 -4.84 -3.11 -25.02
C ALA A 276 -4.78 -4.58 -25.46
N ALA A 277 -5.20 -5.51 -24.61
CA ALA A 277 -5.18 -6.95 -24.87
C ALA A 277 -6.09 -7.36 -26.04
N ASN A 278 -7.24 -6.72 -26.21
CA ASN A 278 -8.17 -6.94 -27.32
C ASN A 278 -7.53 -6.65 -28.70
N GLN A 279 -6.45 -5.88 -28.75
CA GLN A 279 -5.74 -5.52 -29.98
C GLN A 279 -4.53 -6.42 -30.27
N LEU A 280 -4.33 -7.48 -29.48
CA LEU A 280 -3.16 -8.35 -29.55
C LEU A 280 -3.58 -9.83 -29.64
N PRO A 281 -2.78 -10.68 -30.26
CA PRO A 281 -3.11 -12.12 -30.38
C PRO A 281 -2.75 -12.95 -29.13
N TYR A 282 -2.13 -12.33 -28.12
CA TYR A 282 -1.59 -13.03 -26.95
C TYR A 282 -2.66 -13.34 -25.92
N ARG A 283 -2.60 -14.54 -25.34
CA ARG A 283 -3.52 -14.95 -24.29
C ARG A 283 -3.24 -14.21 -22.98
N LEU A 284 -4.26 -13.55 -22.44
CA LEU A 284 -4.26 -12.91 -21.12
C LEU A 284 -5.08 -13.75 -20.13
N VAL A 285 -4.50 -14.09 -19.00
CA VAL A 285 -5.20 -14.73 -17.88
C VAL A 285 -5.41 -13.69 -16.77
N VAL A 286 -6.67 -13.39 -16.48
CA VAL A 286 -7.10 -12.40 -15.46
C VAL A 286 -7.50 -13.15 -14.19
N ILE A 287 -6.70 -12.95 -13.12
CA ILE A 287 -6.85 -13.65 -11.83
C ILE A 287 -7.39 -12.67 -10.80
N GLY A 288 -8.57 -12.95 -10.26
CA GLY A 288 -9.21 -12.13 -9.24
C GLY A 288 -10.66 -11.82 -9.53
N GLY A 289 -11.27 -11.00 -8.70
CA GLY A 289 -12.66 -10.59 -8.82
C GLY A 289 -12.84 -9.12 -8.40
N GLY A 290 -14.00 -8.58 -8.67
CA GLY A 290 -14.29 -7.20 -8.30
C GLY A 290 -15.51 -6.62 -8.98
N PRO A 291 -15.84 -5.35 -8.68
CA PRO A 291 -17.06 -4.71 -9.18
C PRO A 291 -17.13 -4.55 -10.70
N LEU A 292 -16.01 -4.64 -11.40
CA LEU A 292 -15.95 -4.49 -12.86
C LEU A 292 -16.03 -5.84 -13.62
N MET A 293 -16.18 -6.98 -12.94
CA MET A 293 -16.14 -8.32 -13.57
C MET A 293 -17.10 -8.40 -14.77
N ASP A 294 -18.37 -8.06 -14.58
CA ASP A 294 -19.39 -8.19 -15.63
C ASP A 294 -19.13 -7.23 -16.80
N GLU A 295 -18.72 -5.98 -16.50
CA GLU A 295 -18.37 -4.98 -17.51
C GLU A 295 -17.19 -5.43 -18.36
N LEU A 296 -16.13 -5.96 -17.73
CA LEU A 296 -14.92 -6.40 -18.40
C LEU A 296 -15.15 -7.68 -19.24
N ASN A 297 -15.92 -8.63 -18.72
CA ASN A 297 -16.32 -9.82 -19.50
C ASN A 297 -17.11 -9.47 -20.77
N ALA A 298 -17.96 -8.45 -20.69
CA ALA A 298 -18.80 -8.04 -21.83
C ALA A 298 -18.01 -7.44 -23.01
N VAL A 299 -16.79 -6.95 -22.76
CA VAL A 299 -15.94 -6.29 -23.77
C VAL A 299 -14.67 -7.07 -24.12
N ALA A 300 -14.37 -8.14 -23.38
CA ALA A 300 -13.19 -8.97 -23.61
C ALA A 300 -13.35 -9.84 -24.86
N HIS A 301 -12.28 -9.99 -25.64
CA HIS A 301 -12.20 -10.90 -26.78
C HIS A 301 -11.78 -12.31 -26.32
N ASP A 302 -11.84 -13.30 -27.24
CA ASP A 302 -11.58 -14.73 -26.97
C ASP A 302 -10.17 -15.05 -26.44
N ASN A 303 -9.21 -14.13 -26.62
CA ASN A 303 -7.85 -14.27 -26.10
C ASN A 303 -7.73 -13.88 -24.61
N ILE A 304 -8.81 -13.49 -23.95
CA ILE A 304 -8.82 -13.03 -22.55
C ILE A 304 -9.66 -14.01 -21.70
N GLU A 305 -9.04 -14.62 -20.71
CA GLU A 305 -9.67 -15.58 -19.81
C GLU A 305 -9.74 -15.05 -18.38
N PHE A 306 -10.96 -15.00 -17.81
CA PHE A 306 -11.19 -14.66 -16.42
C PHE A 306 -11.33 -15.93 -15.59
N VAL A 307 -10.35 -16.20 -14.71
CA VAL A 307 -10.34 -17.41 -13.86
C VAL A 307 -10.92 -17.18 -12.47
N GLY A 308 -11.36 -15.97 -12.16
CA GLY A 308 -11.95 -15.62 -10.88
C GLY A 308 -10.95 -15.57 -9.72
N PHE A 309 -11.49 -15.56 -8.49
CA PHE A 309 -10.67 -15.57 -7.28
C PHE A 309 -9.97 -16.92 -7.12
N LYS A 310 -8.67 -16.89 -6.78
CA LYS A 310 -7.83 -18.07 -6.58
C LYS A 310 -7.12 -18.01 -5.22
N GLN A 311 -6.78 -19.20 -4.68
CA GLN A 311 -5.93 -19.33 -3.51
C GLN A 311 -4.45 -19.24 -3.88
N TRP A 312 -3.58 -19.07 -2.88
CA TRP A 312 -2.17 -18.83 -3.13
C TRP A 312 -1.48 -19.86 -4.04
N ASP A 313 -1.74 -21.15 -3.81
CA ASP A 313 -1.09 -22.23 -4.60
C ASP A 313 -1.50 -22.16 -6.08
N GLU A 314 -2.76 -21.82 -6.37
CA GLU A 314 -3.24 -21.60 -7.73
C GLU A 314 -2.66 -20.31 -8.34
N ILE A 315 -2.60 -19.23 -7.55
CA ILE A 315 -1.97 -17.95 -7.97
C ILE A 315 -0.50 -18.21 -8.30
N LYS A 316 0.23 -18.90 -7.42
CA LYS A 316 1.63 -19.27 -7.60
C LYS A 316 1.85 -20.03 -8.93
N ALA A 317 1.01 -20.99 -9.23
CA ALA A 317 1.10 -21.76 -10.47
C ALA A 317 0.82 -20.89 -11.71
N LEU A 318 -0.25 -20.08 -11.66
CA LEU A 318 -0.66 -19.21 -12.78
C LEU A 318 0.33 -18.07 -13.01
N VAL A 319 0.82 -17.42 -11.97
CA VAL A 319 1.81 -16.34 -12.10
C VAL A 319 3.16 -16.92 -12.48
N GLY A 320 3.61 -17.97 -11.79
CA GLY A 320 4.87 -18.63 -12.10
C GLY A 320 4.95 -19.18 -13.53
N GLY A 321 3.84 -19.68 -14.07
CA GLY A 321 3.75 -20.15 -15.45
C GLY A 321 3.55 -19.06 -16.51
N ALA A 322 3.26 -17.80 -16.13
CA ALA A 322 3.08 -16.72 -17.09
C ALA A 322 4.41 -16.23 -17.65
N ARG A 323 4.44 -15.78 -18.90
CA ARG A 323 5.60 -15.12 -19.51
C ARG A 323 5.98 -13.84 -18.77
N PHE A 324 4.98 -13.06 -18.37
CA PHE A 324 5.11 -11.87 -17.52
C PHE A 324 3.78 -11.56 -16.85
N SER A 325 3.82 -10.73 -15.80
CA SER A 325 2.66 -10.20 -15.11
C SER A 325 2.48 -8.71 -15.42
N VAL A 326 1.23 -8.24 -15.53
CA VAL A 326 0.93 -6.83 -15.80
C VAL A 326 0.30 -6.18 -14.57
N ILE A 327 0.81 -5.00 -14.19
CA ILE A 327 0.28 -4.16 -13.09
C ILE A 327 -0.13 -2.82 -13.68
N PRO A 328 -1.37 -2.70 -14.21
CA PRO A 328 -1.80 -1.55 -14.99
C PRO A 328 -2.38 -0.40 -14.17
N SER A 329 -2.04 -0.32 -12.89
CA SER A 329 -2.64 0.61 -11.93
C SER A 329 -2.68 2.06 -12.41
N GLU A 330 -3.78 2.74 -12.08
CA GLU A 330 -4.05 4.14 -12.44
C GLU A 330 -4.07 5.08 -11.22
N TRP A 331 -3.82 4.55 -10.04
CA TRP A 331 -3.67 5.28 -8.80
C TRP A 331 -2.25 5.18 -8.24
N TYR A 332 -1.94 5.97 -7.23
CA TYR A 332 -0.64 5.88 -6.55
C TYR A 332 -0.52 4.58 -5.76
N GLU A 333 -0.04 3.51 -6.41
CA GLU A 333 0.40 2.33 -5.68
C GLU A 333 1.57 2.69 -4.77
N ASN A 334 1.58 2.14 -3.58
CA ASN A 334 2.69 2.37 -2.66
C ASN A 334 3.84 1.38 -2.96
N ASN A 335 3.65 0.13 -2.56
CA ASN A 335 4.63 -0.93 -2.78
C ASN A 335 3.87 -2.26 -2.98
N PRO A 336 3.36 -2.52 -4.18
CA PRO A 336 2.43 -3.62 -4.43
C PRO A 336 3.11 -4.98 -4.30
N LEU A 337 2.63 -5.81 -3.36
CA LEU A 337 3.13 -7.16 -3.13
C LEU A 337 3.03 -8.04 -4.39
N SER A 338 2.05 -7.80 -5.26
CA SER A 338 1.91 -8.55 -6.51
C SER A 338 3.08 -8.40 -7.48
N VAL A 339 3.81 -7.27 -7.46
CA VAL A 339 5.07 -7.12 -8.18
C VAL A 339 6.14 -7.99 -7.56
N ILE A 340 6.32 -7.87 -6.24
CA ILE A 340 7.33 -8.62 -5.47
C ILE A 340 7.10 -10.13 -5.61
N GLU A 341 5.85 -10.57 -5.47
CA GLU A 341 5.46 -11.97 -5.62
C GLU A 341 5.75 -12.49 -7.03
N ALA A 342 5.40 -11.74 -8.08
CA ALA A 342 5.67 -12.13 -9.46
C ALA A 342 7.17 -12.27 -9.72
N GLU A 343 7.97 -11.28 -9.34
CA GLU A 343 9.43 -11.34 -9.51
C GLU A 343 10.07 -12.48 -8.72
N CYS A 344 9.65 -12.72 -7.47
CA CYS A 344 10.14 -13.86 -6.69
C CYS A 344 9.73 -15.22 -7.27
N LEU A 345 8.66 -15.28 -8.07
CA LEU A 345 8.27 -16.45 -8.85
C LEU A 345 9.02 -16.55 -10.20
N GLY A 346 9.99 -15.68 -10.46
CA GLY A 346 10.72 -15.61 -11.72
C GLY A 346 9.84 -15.10 -12.88
N THR A 347 8.85 -14.28 -12.59
CA THR A 347 7.95 -13.73 -13.61
C THR A 347 8.18 -12.24 -13.73
N PRO A 348 8.74 -11.76 -14.86
CA PRO A 348 8.99 -10.35 -15.07
C PRO A 348 7.69 -9.55 -15.06
N VAL A 349 7.78 -8.25 -14.74
CA VAL A 349 6.61 -7.41 -14.53
C VAL A 349 6.56 -6.26 -15.56
N LEU A 350 5.40 -6.10 -16.20
CA LEU A 350 5.07 -4.90 -16.96
C LEU A 350 4.24 -3.98 -16.05
N GLY A 351 4.86 -2.94 -15.51
CA GLY A 351 4.25 -2.04 -14.53
C GLY A 351 3.89 -0.67 -15.08
N ALA A 352 2.76 -0.12 -14.64
CA ALA A 352 2.42 1.27 -14.91
C ALA A 352 3.43 2.21 -14.23
N ARG A 353 3.87 3.26 -14.93
CA ARG A 353 4.79 4.28 -14.40
C ARG A 353 4.03 5.22 -13.48
N ILE A 354 3.64 4.72 -12.30
CA ILE A 354 2.87 5.44 -11.30
C ILE A 354 3.17 4.92 -9.89
N GLY A 355 3.16 5.83 -8.91
CA GLY A 355 3.42 5.45 -7.51
C GLY A 355 4.80 4.82 -7.33
N GLY A 356 4.89 3.84 -6.43
CA GLY A 356 6.10 3.08 -6.15
C GLY A 356 6.35 1.90 -7.09
N ILE A 357 5.51 1.65 -8.10
CA ILE A 357 5.70 0.54 -9.04
C ILE A 357 7.06 0.61 -9.75
N PRO A 358 7.50 1.77 -10.31
CA PRO A 358 8.78 1.84 -11.02
C PRO A 358 10.01 1.54 -10.14
N GLU A 359 9.89 1.72 -8.82
CA GLU A 359 10.98 1.44 -7.88
C GLU A 359 11.27 -0.06 -7.70
N LEU A 360 10.30 -0.90 -8.02
CA LEU A 360 10.41 -2.36 -7.91
C LEU A 360 11.01 -2.98 -9.17
N ILE A 361 10.78 -2.39 -10.33
CA ILE A 361 11.13 -2.95 -11.64
C ILE A 361 12.52 -2.44 -12.08
N ASP A 362 13.43 -3.37 -12.37
CA ASP A 362 14.71 -3.09 -13.02
C ASP A 362 14.51 -3.20 -14.54
N GLU A 363 14.45 -2.03 -15.20
CA GLU A 363 14.07 -1.90 -16.61
C GLU A 363 14.94 -2.77 -17.53
N GLY A 364 14.32 -3.66 -18.26
CA GLY A 364 14.99 -4.60 -19.16
C GLY A 364 15.56 -5.86 -18.49
N ARG A 365 15.57 -5.93 -17.16
CA ARG A 365 16.05 -7.10 -16.40
C ARG A 365 14.90 -7.83 -15.69
N THR A 366 14.17 -7.16 -14.82
CA THR A 366 13.01 -7.78 -14.14
C THR A 366 11.69 -7.38 -14.78
N GLY A 367 11.69 -6.52 -15.78
CA GLY A 367 10.49 -6.11 -16.48
C GLY A 367 10.64 -4.84 -17.29
N MET A 368 9.50 -4.21 -17.58
CA MET A 368 9.42 -2.92 -18.26
C MET A 368 8.35 -2.05 -17.63
N THR A 369 8.43 -0.74 -17.85
CA THR A 369 7.39 0.19 -17.44
C THR A 369 6.67 0.81 -18.64
N PHE A 370 5.40 1.20 -18.45
CA PHE A 370 4.60 1.91 -19.44
C PHE A 370 3.89 3.12 -18.82
N THR A 371 3.46 4.06 -19.67
CA THR A 371 2.73 5.25 -19.24
C THR A 371 1.33 4.86 -18.75
N SER A 372 1.03 5.12 -17.46
CA SER A 372 -0.28 4.82 -16.88
C SER A 372 -1.42 5.44 -17.69
N LYS A 373 -2.51 4.69 -17.88
CA LYS A 373 -3.70 5.06 -18.69
C LYS A 373 -3.48 5.14 -20.20
N ASP A 374 -2.30 4.87 -20.69
CA ASP A 374 -2.00 4.89 -22.13
C ASP A 374 -2.13 3.49 -22.73
N VAL A 375 -3.26 3.25 -23.41
CA VAL A 375 -3.57 1.96 -24.07
C VAL A 375 -2.56 1.65 -25.18
N ALA A 376 -2.08 2.67 -25.91
CA ALA A 376 -1.18 2.47 -27.03
C ALA A 376 0.24 2.09 -26.54
N ASP A 377 0.75 2.78 -25.50
CA ASP A 377 2.02 2.45 -24.87
C ASP A 377 1.96 1.08 -24.20
N LEU A 378 0.87 0.77 -23.47
CA LEU A 378 0.67 -0.56 -22.88
C LEU A 378 0.69 -1.67 -23.92
N LYS A 379 -0.01 -1.49 -25.03
CA LYS A 379 -0.02 -2.45 -26.15
C LYS A 379 1.39 -2.67 -26.72
N ASP A 380 2.13 -1.60 -27.03
CA ASP A 380 3.52 -1.68 -27.52
C ASP A 380 4.41 -2.42 -26.51
N LYS A 381 4.28 -2.11 -25.23
CA LYS A 381 5.07 -2.78 -24.18
C LYS A 381 4.68 -4.24 -23.97
N ILE A 382 3.42 -4.63 -24.09
CA ILE A 382 3.01 -6.05 -24.07
C ILE A 382 3.69 -6.81 -25.19
N GLN A 383 3.72 -6.25 -26.42
CA GLN A 383 4.42 -6.85 -27.56
C GLN A 383 5.91 -7.03 -27.27
N ARG A 384 6.58 -5.97 -26.77
CA ARG A 384 8.00 -6.03 -26.43
C ARG A 384 8.31 -7.04 -25.33
N MET A 385 7.50 -7.08 -24.26
CA MET A 385 7.64 -8.07 -23.19
C MET A 385 7.49 -9.50 -23.71
N TRP A 386 6.59 -9.69 -24.68
CA TRP A 386 6.38 -11.00 -25.31
C TRP A 386 7.59 -11.49 -26.10
N ASP A 387 8.25 -10.57 -26.81
CA ASP A 387 9.40 -10.86 -27.69
C ASP A 387 10.75 -10.86 -26.94
N THR A 388 10.78 -10.35 -25.69
CA THR A 388 12.02 -10.24 -24.91
C THR A 388 12.35 -11.58 -24.22
N PRO A 389 13.54 -12.13 -24.42
CA PRO A 389 14.01 -13.30 -23.66
C PRO A 389 14.47 -12.87 -22.25
N PHE A 390 13.66 -13.13 -21.26
CA PHE A 390 14.02 -12.90 -19.85
C PHE A 390 14.72 -14.12 -19.24
N ASN A 391 15.67 -13.88 -18.35
CA ASN A 391 16.25 -14.92 -17.50
C ASN A 391 15.39 -15.10 -16.22
N TYR A 392 14.41 -15.97 -16.30
CA TYR A 392 13.41 -16.17 -15.24
C TYR A 392 14.00 -16.65 -13.91
N GLU A 393 15.01 -17.52 -13.97
CA GLU A 393 15.70 -18.02 -12.76
C GLU A 393 16.47 -16.88 -12.08
N GLU A 394 17.23 -16.10 -12.82
CA GLU A 394 17.96 -14.95 -12.29
C GLU A 394 17.03 -13.91 -11.68
N ILE A 395 15.86 -13.65 -12.30
CA ILE A 395 14.83 -12.76 -11.74
C ILE A 395 14.39 -13.27 -10.37
N ALA A 396 14.07 -14.57 -10.26
CA ALA A 396 13.65 -15.17 -9.00
C ALA A 396 14.73 -15.05 -7.92
N GLU A 397 15.97 -15.44 -8.23
CA GLU A 397 17.08 -15.43 -7.28
C GLU A 397 17.37 -14.02 -6.74
N GLN A 398 17.48 -13.03 -7.64
CA GLN A 398 17.75 -11.64 -7.27
C GLN A 398 16.60 -11.05 -6.45
N SER A 399 15.35 -11.32 -6.84
CA SER A 399 14.18 -10.82 -6.14
C SER A 399 14.01 -11.46 -4.77
N MET A 400 14.25 -12.77 -4.63
CA MET A 400 14.27 -13.43 -3.32
C MET A 400 15.37 -12.89 -2.40
N GLN A 401 16.52 -12.49 -2.92
CA GLN A 401 17.55 -11.81 -2.15
C GLN A 401 17.14 -10.39 -1.73
N ARG A 402 16.52 -9.65 -2.67
CA ARG A 402 16.08 -8.25 -2.44
C ARG A 402 14.99 -8.14 -1.40
N TYR A 403 13.98 -9.03 -1.47
CA TYR A 403 12.76 -8.98 -0.66
C TYR A 403 12.74 -9.98 0.49
N ASN A 404 13.93 -10.43 0.91
CA ASN A 404 14.13 -11.41 1.97
C ASN A 404 13.65 -10.88 3.32
N ALA A 405 12.91 -11.73 4.04
CA ALA A 405 12.38 -11.42 5.37
C ALA A 405 13.48 -11.16 6.40
N GLU A 406 14.60 -11.88 6.34
CA GLU A 406 15.75 -11.69 7.27
C GLU A 406 16.39 -10.30 7.12
N LYS A 407 16.59 -9.85 5.86
CA LYS A 407 17.08 -8.50 5.61
C LYS A 407 16.09 -7.44 6.12
N TYR A 408 14.79 -7.65 5.86
CA TYR A 408 13.76 -6.77 6.40
C TYR A 408 13.79 -6.73 7.94
N TYR A 409 13.92 -7.89 8.59
CA TYR A 409 14.05 -7.98 10.04
C TYR A 409 15.20 -7.15 10.58
N GLN A 410 16.39 -7.27 9.98
CA GLN A 410 17.56 -6.50 10.40
C GLN A 410 17.33 -4.99 10.29
N ASP A 411 16.66 -4.53 9.24
CA ASP A 411 16.40 -3.11 9.00
C ASP A 411 15.29 -2.57 9.90
N ILE A 412 14.19 -3.30 10.08
CA ILE A 412 13.12 -2.87 10.99
C ILE A 412 13.58 -2.85 12.46
N MET A 413 14.47 -3.78 12.85
CA MET A 413 15.04 -3.80 14.19
C MET A 413 15.97 -2.62 14.48
N LYS A 414 16.65 -2.06 13.48
CA LYS A 414 17.38 -0.79 13.63
C LYS A 414 16.38 0.37 13.90
N ILE A 415 15.27 0.39 13.18
CA ILE A 415 14.21 1.39 13.38
C ILE A 415 13.59 1.27 14.78
N TYR A 416 13.39 0.06 15.28
CA TYR A 416 12.81 -0.18 16.62
C TYR A 416 13.76 0.23 17.76
N LYS A 417 15.07 0.14 17.55
CA LYS A 417 16.07 0.48 18.57
C LYS A 417 16.40 1.97 18.63
N GLY A 418 16.18 2.71 17.57
CA GLY A 418 16.46 4.15 17.42
C GLY A 418 17.79 4.44 16.80
#